data_8f3d664948bd88efe3e1621128ac18b7
#
_entry.id   8f3d664948bd88efe3e1621128ac18b7
#
_cell.length_a   1.000
_cell.length_b   1.000
_cell.length_c   1.000
_cell.angle_alpha   90.00
_cell.angle_beta   90.00
_cell.angle_gamma   90.00
#
_symmetry.space_group_name_H-M   'P 1'
#
loop_
_entity.id
_entity.type
_entity.pdbx_description
1 polymer ?
#
loop_
_entity_poly.entity_id
_entity_poly.type
_entity_poly.pdbx_seq_one_letter_code
_entity_poly.pdbx_strand_id
1 'polypeptide(L)'
;MTGDPLLAFSEIPIFRPLTGLHEPSAIHQLADGRFIVVEDEQRHPLSLVSVHADHSVTSTPPLMPEASDAGGQFAALDDLEGVTVDPAGYVYATGSHSRNSAGDESAAREKLVRFRIEGNRVIEPVVCTRLKPALTAAHPILAAAAAIREVKQKGGLNIEALEMTPDQRQLMVGFRSPLENRRAIVAFVENPQAVFTSGAEPRVATTLATLDLEGNGIRGMAYIPSLEGYLVIGGPVAREQVQFTLWFWRGVPGDPARRVV
;
A
#
# COMPACT_ATOMS: atom_id res chain seq x y z
N MET A 1 -28.27 -21.91 10.27
CA MET A 1 -28.17 -20.75 9.36
C MET A 1 -27.36 -19.71 10.11
N THR A 2 -26.04 -19.76 9.99
CA THR A 2 -25.14 -18.74 10.52
C THR A 2 -25.11 -17.61 9.51
N GLY A 3 -25.74 -16.48 9.85
CA GLY A 3 -25.72 -15.27 9.01
C GLY A 3 -24.29 -14.84 8.74
N ASP A 4 -24.03 -14.41 7.51
CA ASP A 4 -22.73 -13.90 7.07
C ASP A 4 -22.41 -12.65 7.91
N PRO A 5 -21.32 -12.62 8.70
CA PRO A 5 -20.99 -11.50 9.60
C PRO A 5 -20.71 -10.19 8.85
N LEU A 6 -20.55 -10.22 7.52
CA LEU A 6 -20.30 -9.05 6.68
C LEU A 6 -21.57 -8.24 6.37
N LEU A 7 -22.77 -8.71 6.72
CA LEU A 7 -24.04 -8.04 6.40
C LEU A 7 -24.61 -7.18 7.55
N ALA A 8 -23.89 -6.99 8.65
CA ALA A 8 -24.38 -6.27 9.81
C ALA A 8 -23.86 -4.84 9.97
N PHE A 9 -23.76 -4.07 8.89
CA PHE A 9 -23.66 -2.61 9.04
C PHE A 9 -25.09 -2.05 9.25
N SER A 10 -25.51 -1.97 10.52
CA SER A 10 -26.82 -1.42 10.89
C SER A 10 -26.88 0.12 10.88
N GLU A 11 -25.75 0.79 10.68
CA GLU A 11 -25.67 2.26 10.67
C GLU A 11 -24.89 2.74 9.44
N ILE A 12 -25.39 3.82 8.83
CA ILE A 12 -24.69 4.51 7.75
C ILE A 12 -23.42 5.13 8.34
N PRO A 13 -22.22 4.83 7.81
CA PRO A 13 -20.98 5.40 8.32
C PRO A 13 -21.03 6.93 8.28
N ILE A 14 -20.71 7.58 9.40
CA ILE A 14 -20.59 9.03 9.43
C ILE A 14 -19.20 9.40 8.90
N PHE A 15 -19.15 9.99 7.71
CA PHE A 15 -17.93 10.52 7.15
C PHE A 15 -17.62 11.90 7.76
N ARG A 16 -16.38 12.07 8.23
CA ARG A 16 -15.86 13.35 8.70
C ARG A 16 -14.68 13.78 7.84
N PRO A 17 -14.58 15.07 7.46
CA PRO A 17 -13.42 15.58 6.73
C PRO A 17 -12.16 15.42 7.58
N LEU A 18 -11.09 14.91 6.99
CA LEU A 18 -9.74 14.95 7.54
C LEU A 18 -9.11 16.27 7.09
N THR A 19 -8.67 17.08 8.04
CA THR A 19 -7.99 18.36 7.76
C THR A 19 -6.48 18.19 7.94
N GLY A 20 -5.69 18.88 7.11
CA GLY A 20 -4.23 18.88 7.21
C GLY A 20 -3.57 17.63 6.59
N LEU A 21 -4.27 16.90 5.76
CA LEU A 21 -3.74 15.85 4.88
C LEU A 21 -3.82 16.33 3.43
N HIS A 22 -2.81 15.96 2.64
CA HIS A 22 -2.72 16.28 1.21
C HIS A 22 -2.64 14.96 0.43
N GLU A 23 -3.64 14.65 -0.37
CA GLU A 23 -3.72 13.44 -1.22
C GLU A 23 -3.37 12.12 -0.45
N PRO A 24 -4.07 11.82 0.68
CA PRO A 24 -3.79 10.62 1.47
C PRO A 24 -4.12 9.35 0.66
N SER A 25 -3.13 8.45 0.55
CA SER A 25 -3.21 7.25 -0.28
C SER A 25 -3.43 5.98 0.54
N ALA A 26 -2.79 5.84 1.69
CA ALA A 26 -3.00 4.68 2.57
C ALA A 26 -2.84 5.04 4.05
N ILE A 27 -3.44 4.22 4.92
CA ILE A 27 -3.48 4.42 6.36
C ILE A 27 -3.30 3.10 7.09
N HIS A 28 -2.54 3.10 8.21
CA HIS A 28 -2.44 1.96 9.11
C HIS A 28 -2.39 2.41 10.57
N GLN A 29 -2.98 1.63 11.49
CA GLN A 29 -2.96 1.96 12.91
C GLN A 29 -1.63 1.54 13.56
N LEU A 30 -1.05 2.44 14.35
CA LEU A 30 0.12 2.18 15.17
C LEU A 30 -0.28 1.57 16.53
N ALA A 31 0.67 0.92 17.19
CA ALA A 31 0.44 0.29 18.49
C ALA A 31 0.03 1.28 19.61
N ASP A 32 0.33 2.56 19.46
CA ASP A 32 -0.05 3.62 20.40
C ASP A 32 -1.46 4.19 20.14
N GLY A 33 -2.19 3.64 19.17
CA GLY A 33 -3.55 4.03 18.81
C GLY A 33 -3.64 5.15 17.77
N ARG A 34 -2.53 5.82 17.46
CA ARG A 34 -2.45 6.76 16.32
C ARG A 34 -2.47 6.01 15.01
N PHE A 35 -2.59 6.75 13.92
CA PHE A 35 -2.50 6.21 12.58
C PHE A 35 -1.33 6.86 11.85
N ILE A 36 -0.59 6.04 11.09
CA ILE A 36 0.33 6.53 10.06
C ILE A 36 -0.43 6.61 8.74
N VAL A 37 -0.33 7.75 8.08
CA VAL A 37 -0.88 8.01 6.74
C VAL A 37 0.27 8.28 5.81
N VAL A 38 0.25 7.67 4.63
CA VAL A 38 1.16 8.00 3.52
C VAL A 38 0.41 8.84 2.50
N GLU A 39 1.13 9.81 1.92
CA GLU A 39 0.55 10.82 1.04
C GLU A 39 1.30 10.89 -0.30
N ASP A 40 0.57 11.13 -1.40
CA ASP A 40 1.15 11.46 -2.72
C ASP A 40 1.63 12.92 -2.73
N GLU A 41 2.56 13.25 -1.81
CA GLU A 41 3.08 14.59 -1.61
C GLU A 41 4.56 14.52 -1.19
N GLN A 42 5.43 15.21 -1.94
CA GLN A 42 6.88 15.20 -1.67
C GLN A 42 7.28 15.93 -0.38
N ARG A 43 6.57 16.98 -0.02
CA ARG A 43 6.92 17.84 1.12
C ARG A 43 6.61 17.14 2.45
N HIS A 44 5.50 16.43 2.50
CA HIS A 44 5.00 15.75 3.69
C HIS A 44 4.47 14.36 3.30
N PRO A 45 5.37 13.43 2.92
CA PRO A 45 4.95 12.11 2.43
C PRO A 45 4.33 11.24 3.53
N LEU A 46 4.46 11.67 4.80
CA LEU A 46 3.96 10.96 5.98
C LEU A 46 3.22 11.93 6.90
N SER A 47 2.11 11.46 7.48
CA SER A 47 1.37 12.16 8.54
C SER A 47 1.00 11.21 9.66
N LEU A 48 1.07 11.69 10.91
CA LEU A 48 0.55 11.01 12.10
C LEU A 48 -0.83 11.57 12.42
N VAL A 49 -1.83 10.71 12.43
CA VAL A 49 -3.23 11.08 12.67
C VAL A 49 -3.67 10.54 14.03
N SER A 50 -4.27 11.40 14.83
CA SER A 50 -4.91 11.04 16.10
C SER A 50 -6.42 11.25 16.01
N VAL A 51 -7.19 10.23 16.44
CA VAL A 51 -8.64 10.33 16.61
C VAL A 51 -8.91 10.48 18.10
N HIS A 52 -9.52 11.59 18.50
CA HIS A 52 -9.81 11.92 19.89
C HIS A 52 -11.17 11.36 20.34
N ALA A 53 -11.40 11.31 21.68
CA ALA A 53 -12.64 10.79 22.25
C ALA A 53 -13.91 11.57 21.83
N ASP A 54 -13.77 12.85 21.50
CA ASP A 54 -14.84 13.70 20.94
C ASP A 54 -15.02 13.49 19.42
N HIS A 55 -14.33 12.50 18.84
CA HIS A 55 -14.26 12.22 17.42
C HIS A 55 -13.62 13.33 16.57
N SER A 56 -12.96 14.29 17.17
CA SER A 56 -12.09 15.21 16.42
C SER A 56 -10.85 14.48 15.92
N VAL A 57 -10.29 14.96 14.83
CA VAL A 57 -9.11 14.37 14.19
C VAL A 57 -8.05 15.43 14.05
N THR A 58 -6.83 15.11 14.46
CA THR A 58 -5.65 15.95 14.26
C THR A 58 -4.60 15.21 13.44
N SER A 59 -3.90 15.93 12.58
CA SER A 59 -2.78 15.41 11.81
C SER A 59 -1.52 16.23 12.04
N THR A 60 -0.38 15.58 12.07
CA THR A 60 0.93 16.21 12.24
C THR A 60 1.97 15.44 11.43
N PRO A 61 2.77 16.11 10.59
CA PRO A 61 3.88 15.43 9.91
C PRO A 61 4.93 15.04 10.98
N PRO A 62 5.48 13.80 10.91
CA PRO A 62 6.55 13.39 11.79
C PRO A 62 7.85 14.14 11.45
N LEU A 63 8.72 14.29 12.44
CA LEU A 63 10.08 14.75 12.21
C LEU A 63 10.86 13.72 11.41
N MET A 64 11.22 14.11 10.20
CA MET A 64 11.99 13.27 9.27
C MET A 64 13.45 13.16 9.74
N PRO A 65 14.15 12.06 9.41
CA PRO A 65 15.57 11.90 9.72
C PRO A 65 16.41 12.96 8.97
N GLU A 66 17.51 13.38 9.60
CA GLU A 66 18.42 14.34 8.97
C GLU A 66 19.11 13.72 7.73
N ALA A 67 19.44 14.55 6.75
CA ALA A 67 19.98 14.10 5.46
C ALA A 67 21.36 13.40 5.55
N SER A 68 22.08 13.58 6.65
CA SER A 68 23.40 12.97 6.89
C SER A 68 23.38 11.46 7.16
N ASP A 69 22.26 10.93 7.66
CA ASP A 69 22.15 9.50 7.98
C ASP A 69 21.40 8.83 6.84
N ALA A 70 21.69 7.74 6.27
CA ALA A 70 20.87 7.00 5.27
C ALA A 70 19.60 7.74 4.76
N GLY A 71 19.32 8.89 5.36
CA GLY A 71 18.19 9.79 5.25
C GLY A 71 18.10 10.52 3.93
N GLY A 72 19.18 10.69 3.18
CA GLY A 72 19.10 11.40 1.88
C GLY A 72 18.18 10.68 0.89
N GLN A 73 18.20 9.35 0.87
CA GLN A 73 17.27 8.57 0.04
C GLN A 73 15.86 8.49 0.67
N PHE A 74 15.77 8.46 2.00
CA PHE A 74 14.49 8.47 2.70
C PHE A 74 13.79 9.83 2.61
N ALA A 75 14.54 10.92 2.66
CA ALA A 75 13.99 12.28 2.54
C ALA A 75 13.39 12.61 1.16
N ALA A 76 13.75 11.87 0.11
CA ALA A 76 13.27 12.08 -1.26
C ALA A 76 12.17 11.06 -1.62
N LEU A 77 11.19 10.85 -0.74
CA LEU A 77 10.00 10.02 -1.01
C LEU A 77 9.01 10.81 -1.86
N ASP A 78 8.35 10.13 -2.77
CA ASP A 78 7.34 10.69 -3.66
C ASP A 78 6.29 9.62 -3.99
N ASP A 79 5.03 10.01 -4.14
CA ASP A 79 3.95 9.14 -4.63
C ASP A 79 3.81 7.86 -3.76
N LEU A 80 3.79 8.04 -2.42
CA LEU A 80 3.59 6.91 -1.51
C LEU A 80 2.13 6.43 -1.57
N GLU A 81 1.95 5.11 -1.79
CA GLU A 81 0.66 4.53 -2.12
C GLU A 81 0.25 3.33 -1.25
N GLY A 82 1.16 2.81 -0.44
CA GLY A 82 0.86 1.68 0.43
C GLY A 82 1.61 1.75 1.75
N VAL A 83 0.97 1.35 2.84
CA VAL A 83 1.57 1.30 4.18
C VAL A 83 1.02 0.11 4.97
N THR A 84 1.90 -0.57 5.70
CA THR A 84 1.55 -1.58 6.70
C THR A 84 2.51 -1.52 7.88
N VAL A 85 2.12 -2.14 9.00
CA VAL A 85 2.95 -2.15 10.23
C VAL A 85 3.05 -3.58 10.75
N ASP A 86 4.26 -4.01 11.07
CA ASP A 86 4.47 -5.33 11.68
C ASP A 86 4.26 -5.30 13.22
N PRO A 87 4.11 -6.46 13.88
CA PRO A 87 3.94 -6.53 15.33
C PRO A 87 5.14 -5.99 16.13
N ALA A 88 6.32 -5.85 15.54
CA ALA A 88 7.48 -5.24 16.18
C ALA A 88 7.45 -3.69 16.09
N GLY A 89 6.44 -3.13 15.42
CA GLY A 89 6.25 -1.69 15.26
C GLY A 89 7.06 -1.09 14.11
N TYR A 90 7.59 -1.90 13.20
CA TYR A 90 8.17 -1.39 11.97
C TYR A 90 7.08 -1.06 10.97
N VAL A 91 7.13 0.15 10.46
CA VAL A 91 6.29 0.63 9.36
C VAL A 91 6.97 0.29 8.05
N TYR A 92 6.25 -0.30 7.12
CA TYR A 92 6.65 -0.52 5.74
C TYR A 92 5.80 0.37 4.85
N ALA A 93 6.42 1.15 3.99
CA ALA A 93 5.70 1.98 3.01
C ALA A 93 6.34 1.86 1.64
N THR A 94 5.52 1.98 0.59
CA THR A 94 5.97 1.87 -0.79
C THR A 94 5.45 3.02 -1.63
N GLY A 95 6.29 3.50 -2.54
CA GLY A 95 5.83 4.35 -3.62
C GLY A 95 5.02 3.56 -4.65
N SER A 96 4.44 4.25 -5.62
CA SER A 96 3.68 3.63 -6.71
C SER A 96 4.52 2.78 -7.65
N HIS A 97 5.83 2.97 -7.69
CA HIS A 97 6.76 2.43 -8.69
C HIS A 97 6.35 2.76 -10.15
N SER A 98 5.46 3.74 -10.31
CA SER A 98 4.97 4.20 -11.59
C SER A 98 5.94 5.20 -12.24
N ARG A 99 5.84 5.35 -13.56
CA ARG A 99 6.47 6.46 -14.25
C ARG A 99 5.78 7.78 -13.92
N ASN A 100 6.51 8.87 -13.98
CA ASN A 100 5.95 10.21 -13.77
C ASN A 100 5.00 10.63 -14.89
N SER A 101 4.42 11.81 -14.79
CA SER A 101 3.48 12.34 -15.80
C SER A 101 4.10 12.55 -17.19
N ALA A 102 5.43 12.67 -17.31
CA ALA A 102 6.16 12.74 -18.57
C ALA A 102 6.46 11.34 -19.15
N GLY A 103 6.16 10.28 -18.40
CA GLY A 103 6.45 8.90 -18.77
C GLY A 103 7.89 8.48 -18.48
N ASP A 104 8.60 9.22 -17.65
CA ASP A 104 9.98 8.91 -17.26
C ASP A 104 10.00 8.14 -15.93
N GLU A 105 11.05 7.35 -15.71
CA GLU A 105 11.27 6.69 -14.42
C GLU A 105 11.62 7.71 -13.33
N SER A 106 11.15 7.46 -12.13
CA SER A 106 11.37 8.35 -10.99
C SER A 106 11.89 7.55 -9.80
N ALA A 107 13.18 7.71 -9.49
CA ALA A 107 13.79 7.04 -8.35
C ALA A 107 13.13 7.40 -7.00
N ALA A 108 12.46 8.54 -6.90
CA ALA A 108 11.73 8.95 -5.71
C ALA A 108 10.47 8.09 -5.48
N ARG A 109 9.83 7.62 -6.56
CA ARG A 109 8.64 6.76 -6.56
C ARG A 109 8.94 5.27 -6.44
N GLU A 110 10.20 4.87 -6.76
CA GLU A 110 10.62 3.47 -6.83
C GLU A 110 11.26 2.99 -5.53
N LYS A 111 10.61 3.29 -4.40
CA LYS A 111 11.13 2.94 -3.08
C LYS A 111 10.14 2.10 -2.29
N LEU A 112 10.67 1.07 -1.66
CA LEU A 112 10.07 0.38 -0.53
C LEU A 112 10.91 0.76 0.70
N VAL A 113 10.27 1.30 1.74
CA VAL A 113 10.98 1.77 2.93
C VAL A 113 10.49 1.06 4.17
N ARG A 114 11.39 0.92 5.17
CA ARG A 114 11.04 0.47 6.51
C ARG A 114 11.61 1.46 7.53
N PHE A 115 10.81 1.77 8.54
CA PHE A 115 11.20 2.66 9.62
C PHE A 115 10.36 2.39 10.87
N ARG A 116 10.65 3.09 11.96
CA ARG A 116 9.79 3.12 13.17
C ARG A 116 9.38 4.55 13.49
N ILE A 117 8.30 4.66 14.25
CA ILE A 117 7.87 5.93 14.83
C ILE A 117 8.13 5.89 16.33
N GLU A 118 8.93 6.81 16.83
CA GLU A 118 9.15 7.05 18.26
C GLU A 118 8.69 8.46 18.61
N GLY A 119 7.65 8.56 19.44
CA GLY A 119 6.98 9.85 19.68
C GLY A 119 6.48 10.46 18.36
N ASN A 120 7.07 11.56 17.92
CA ASN A 120 6.76 12.23 16.65
C ASN A 120 7.97 12.19 15.68
N ARG A 121 8.82 11.18 15.76
CA ARG A 121 10.03 11.05 14.96
C ARG A 121 10.03 9.76 14.15
N VAL A 122 10.51 9.86 12.92
CA VAL A 122 10.96 8.70 12.14
C VAL A 122 12.35 8.29 12.62
N ILE A 123 12.49 7.03 13.01
CA ILE A 123 13.78 6.43 13.41
C ILE A 123 14.08 5.16 12.61
N GLU A 124 15.32 4.74 12.57
CA GLU A 124 15.79 3.54 11.89
C GLU A 124 15.34 3.42 10.41
N PRO A 125 15.43 4.49 9.60
CA PRO A 125 14.97 4.44 8.21
C PRO A 125 15.91 3.57 7.36
N VAL A 126 15.32 2.65 6.60
CA VAL A 126 16.03 1.82 5.61
C VAL A 126 15.26 1.88 4.30
N VAL A 127 15.98 2.07 3.20
CA VAL A 127 15.39 2.18 1.84
C VAL A 127 15.81 1.00 0.99
N CYS A 128 14.86 0.37 0.32
CA CYS A 128 15.07 -0.63 -0.72
C CYS A 128 14.58 -0.07 -2.07
N THR A 129 15.48 0.02 -3.05
CA THR A 129 15.19 0.46 -4.43
C THR A 129 15.05 -0.72 -5.41
N ARG A 130 15.09 -1.96 -4.90
CA ARG A 130 15.17 -3.17 -5.71
C ARG A 130 13.83 -3.92 -5.87
N LEU A 131 12.74 -3.36 -5.30
CA LEU A 131 11.44 -4.01 -5.38
C LEU A 131 10.94 -4.11 -6.83
N LYS A 132 10.95 -3.00 -7.59
CA LYS A 132 10.51 -2.99 -9.01
C LYS A 132 11.35 -3.93 -9.89
N PRO A 133 12.70 -3.91 -9.83
CA PRO A 133 13.52 -4.91 -10.54
C PRO A 133 13.16 -6.36 -10.18
N ALA A 134 12.94 -6.68 -8.91
CA ALA A 134 12.58 -8.02 -8.48
C ALA A 134 11.20 -8.46 -9.00
N LEU A 135 10.19 -7.58 -8.90
CA LEU A 135 8.85 -7.81 -9.42
C LEU A 135 8.83 -8.06 -10.93
N THR A 136 9.56 -7.23 -11.69
CA THR A 136 9.62 -7.33 -13.15
C THR A 136 10.43 -8.53 -13.62
N ALA A 137 11.47 -8.93 -12.89
CA ALA A 137 12.22 -10.14 -13.18
C ALA A 137 11.40 -11.42 -12.93
N ALA A 138 10.54 -11.42 -11.89
CA ALA A 138 9.72 -12.57 -11.55
C ALA A 138 8.51 -12.76 -12.47
N HIS A 139 7.92 -11.65 -12.97
CA HIS A 139 6.63 -11.70 -13.66
C HIS A 139 6.64 -10.91 -14.99
N PRO A 140 6.55 -11.57 -16.15
CA PRO A 140 6.53 -10.92 -17.46
C PRO A 140 5.41 -9.87 -17.63
N ILE A 141 4.24 -10.09 -17.02
CA ILE A 141 3.14 -9.12 -17.07
C ILE A 141 3.51 -7.79 -16.38
N LEU A 142 4.24 -7.85 -15.26
CA LEU A 142 4.72 -6.66 -14.54
C LEU A 142 5.85 -5.99 -15.31
N ALA A 143 6.73 -6.76 -15.96
CA ALA A 143 7.77 -6.24 -16.84
C ALA A 143 7.18 -5.48 -18.04
N ALA A 144 6.18 -6.06 -18.68
CA ALA A 144 5.48 -5.41 -19.80
C ALA A 144 4.79 -4.11 -19.35
N ALA A 145 4.13 -4.11 -18.18
CA ALA A 145 3.50 -2.91 -17.65
C ALA A 145 4.51 -1.82 -17.26
N ALA A 146 5.67 -2.18 -16.71
CA ALA A 146 6.74 -1.23 -16.36
C ALA A 146 7.32 -0.50 -17.57
N ALA A 147 7.26 -1.12 -18.76
CA ALA A 147 7.71 -0.50 -20.02
C ALA A 147 6.73 0.56 -20.56
N ILE A 148 5.47 0.56 -20.11
CA ILE A 148 4.43 1.50 -20.59
C ILE A 148 4.67 2.89 -20.00
N ARG A 149 4.85 3.89 -20.87
CA ARG A 149 5.08 5.29 -20.47
C ARG A 149 3.80 5.98 -19.98
N GLU A 150 2.66 5.68 -20.57
CA GLU A 150 1.35 6.29 -20.24
C GLU A 150 0.61 5.46 -19.18
N VAL A 151 1.06 5.55 -17.93
CA VAL A 151 0.61 4.69 -16.82
C VAL A 151 -0.91 4.74 -16.63
N LYS A 152 -1.48 5.95 -16.55
CA LYS A 152 -2.90 6.16 -16.17
C LYS A 152 -3.89 5.87 -17.30
N GLN A 153 -3.46 5.76 -18.55
CA GLN A 153 -4.33 5.53 -19.70
C GLN A 153 -4.16 4.15 -20.33
N LYS A 154 -2.94 3.57 -20.21
CA LYS A 154 -2.61 2.31 -20.90
C LYS A 154 -2.25 1.16 -19.95
N GLY A 155 -2.54 1.31 -18.65
CA GLY A 155 -2.33 0.23 -17.68
C GLY A 155 -0.85 -0.03 -17.36
N GLY A 156 -0.02 1.01 -17.33
CA GLY A 156 1.37 0.90 -16.87
C GLY A 156 1.46 0.48 -15.40
N LEU A 157 2.64 0.06 -14.97
CA LEU A 157 2.86 -0.43 -13.60
C LEU A 157 2.48 0.66 -12.57
N ASN A 158 1.59 0.30 -11.65
CA ASN A 158 1.20 1.16 -10.54
C ASN A 158 0.80 0.32 -9.32
N ILE A 159 1.55 0.46 -8.22
CA ILE A 159 1.31 -0.16 -6.93
C ILE A 159 0.45 0.81 -6.11
N GLU A 160 -0.61 0.32 -5.46
CA GLU A 160 -1.47 1.13 -4.58
C GLU A 160 -1.89 0.39 -3.30
N ALA A 161 -1.28 -0.74 -2.98
CA ALA A 161 -1.50 -1.40 -1.71
C ALA A 161 -0.25 -2.15 -1.24
N LEU A 162 -0.06 -2.13 0.06
CA LEU A 162 0.98 -2.87 0.76
C LEU A 162 0.39 -3.45 2.04
N GLU A 163 0.53 -4.77 2.27
CA GLU A 163 0.05 -5.39 3.49
C GLU A 163 0.88 -6.63 3.84
N MET A 164 1.04 -6.93 5.12
CA MET A 164 1.67 -8.16 5.56
C MET A 164 0.71 -9.34 5.56
N THR A 165 1.24 -10.54 5.31
CA THR A 165 0.49 -11.76 5.62
C THR A 165 0.32 -11.91 7.15
N PRO A 166 -0.76 -12.59 7.64
CA PRO A 166 -1.02 -12.69 9.06
C PRO A 166 0.12 -13.35 9.85
N ASP A 167 0.88 -14.25 9.22
CA ASP A 167 2.06 -14.89 9.79
C ASP A 167 3.33 -14.03 9.72
N GLN A 168 3.25 -12.82 9.16
CA GLN A 168 4.32 -11.83 9.01
C GLN A 168 5.52 -12.32 8.17
N ARG A 169 5.32 -13.33 7.34
CA ARG A 169 6.40 -13.92 6.54
C ARG A 169 6.52 -13.31 5.15
N GLN A 170 5.42 -12.81 4.62
CA GLN A 170 5.38 -12.23 3.28
C GLN A 170 4.80 -10.82 3.30
N LEU A 171 5.29 -9.99 2.40
CA LEU A 171 4.73 -8.68 2.13
C LEU A 171 3.95 -8.75 0.82
N MET A 172 2.67 -8.46 0.88
CA MET A 172 1.78 -8.42 -0.26
C MET A 172 1.82 -7.04 -0.91
N VAL A 173 1.93 -7.02 -2.23
CA VAL A 173 1.97 -5.83 -3.08
C VAL A 173 0.76 -5.86 -4.00
N GLY A 174 -0.18 -4.96 -3.80
CA GLY A 174 -1.40 -4.85 -4.59
C GLY A 174 -1.28 -3.82 -5.71
N PHE A 175 -1.75 -4.17 -6.89
CA PHE A 175 -1.62 -3.33 -8.09
C PHE A 175 -2.96 -2.72 -8.50
N ARG A 176 -2.95 -1.41 -8.73
CA ARG A 176 -4.00 -0.77 -9.52
C ARG A 176 -3.93 -1.23 -10.97
N SER A 177 -2.72 -1.29 -11.51
CA SER A 177 -2.41 -1.77 -12.86
C SER A 177 -1.04 -2.45 -12.90
N PRO A 178 -0.84 -3.45 -13.77
CA PRO A 178 -1.76 -4.02 -14.76
C PRO A 178 -2.84 -4.89 -14.15
N LEU A 179 -3.82 -5.29 -14.97
CA LEU A 179 -4.73 -6.39 -14.70
C LEU A 179 -4.32 -7.63 -15.49
N GLU A 180 -4.49 -8.81 -14.93
CA GLU A 180 -4.36 -10.08 -15.64
C GLU A 180 -5.75 -10.62 -16.00
N ASN A 181 -6.08 -10.70 -17.28
CA ASN A 181 -7.40 -11.13 -17.75
C ASN A 181 -8.56 -10.38 -17.04
N ARG A 182 -8.44 -9.05 -16.87
CA ARG A 182 -9.36 -8.16 -16.15
C ARG A 182 -9.43 -8.41 -14.64
N ARG A 183 -8.51 -9.15 -14.05
CA ARG A 183 -8.42 -9.40 -12.61
C ARG A 183 -7.28 -8.59 -12.01
N ALA A 184 -7.51 -8.03 -10.84
CA ALA A 184 -6.49 -7.30 -10.08
C ALA A 184 -5.40 -8.27 -9.59
N ILE A 185 -4.18 -7.79 -9.49
CA ILE A 185 -3.00 -8.59 -9.16
C ILE A 185 -2.52 -8.28 -7.76
N VAL A 186 -2.11 -9.32 -7.02
CA VAL A 186 -1.31 -9.24 -5.80
C VAL A 186 -0.05 -10.08 -5.97
N ALA A 187 1.13 -9.47 -5.79
CA ALA A 187 2.41 -10.18 -5.71
C ALA A 187 2.85 -10.34 -4.25
N PHE A 188 3.73 -11.30 -4.00
CA PHE A 188 4.23 -11.62 -2.66
C PHE A 188 5.75 -11.51 -2.62
N VAL A 189 6.28 -10.71 -1.69
CA VAL A 189 7.71 -10.68 -1.34
C VAL A 189 7.91 -11.64 -0.15
N GLU A 190 8.69 -12.70 -0.34
CA GLU A 190 8.82 -13.81 0.62
C GLU A 190 9.81 -13.57 1.74
N ASN A 191 10.63 -12.54 1.65
CA ASN A 191 11.72 -12.28 2.59
C ASN A 191 11.81 -10.81 3.05
N PRO A 192 10.68 -10.16 3.39
CA PRO A 192 10.67 -8.72 3.67
C PRO A 192 11.63 -8.34 4.79
N GLN A 193 11.72 -9.14 5.85
CA GLN A 193 12.64 -8.87 6.95
C GLN A 193 14.12 -8.88 6.49
N ALA A 194 14.53 -9.88 5.71
CA ALA A 194 15.91 -9.99 5.24
C ALA A 194 16.32 -8.83 4.30
N VAL A 195 15.37 -8.33 3.51
CA VAL A 195 15.57 -7.14 2.66
C VAL A 195 16.07 -5.95 3.50
N PHE A 196 15.49 -5.75 4.69
CA PHE A 196 15.80 -4.59 5.53
C PHE A 196 16.84 -4.85 6.62
N THR A 197 17.05 -6.10 7.04
CA THR A 197 18.02 -6.41 8.12
C THR A 197 19.40 -6.76 7.60
N SER A 198 19.49 -7.42 6.44
CA SER A 198 20.76 -7.86 5.85
C SER A 198 21.03 -7.28 4.45
N GLY A 199 20.11 -6.43 3.94
CA GLY A 199 20.22 -5.91 2.57
C GLY A 199 20.04 -6.99 1.49
N ALA A 200 19.33 -8.09 1.81
CA ALA A 200 19.06 -9.15 0.83
C ALA A 200 18.25 -8.64 -0.36
N GLU A 201 18.41 -9.28 -1.52
CA GLU A 201 17.53 -9.03 -2.67
C GLU A 201 16.08 -9.43 -2.33
N PRO A 202 15.08 -8.63 -2.72
CA PRO A 202 13.68 -9.02 -2.58
C PRO A 202 13.42 -10.31 -3.38
N ARG A 203 12.94 -11.35 -2.69
CA ARG A 203 12.55 -12.60 -3.32
C ARG A 203 11.05 -12.59 -3.57
N VAL A 204 10.65 -12.48 -4.81
CA VAL A 204 9.25 -12.44 -5.22
C VAL A 204 8.78 -13.86 -5.52
N ALA A 205 7.62 -14.24 -4.97
CA ALA A 205 7.00 -15.54 -5.25
C ALA A 205 6.71 -15.69 -6.76
N THR A 206 6.82 -16.91 -7.27
CA THR A 206 6.57 -17.20 -8.69
C THR A 206 5.09 -17.18 -9.07
N THR A 207 4.20 -17.19 -8.07
CA THR A 207 2.74 -17.19 -8.24
C THR A 207 2.17 -15.85 -7.84
N LEU A 208 1.34 -15.27 -8.70
CA LEU A 208 0.49 -14.11 -8.38
C LEU A 208 -0.87 -14.57 -7.86
N ALA A 209 -1.45 -13.83 -6.92
CA ALA A 209 -2.88 -13.93 -6.68
C ALA A 209 -3.63 -12.97 -7.61
N THR A 210 -4.78 -13.41 -8.12
CA THR A 210 -5.64 -12.57 -8.95
C THR A 210 -7.04 -12.49 -8.36
N LEU A 211 -7.55 -11.26 -8.21
CA LEU A 211 -8.85 -10.98 -7.63
C LEU A 211 -9.81 -10.48 -8.72
N ASP A 212 -10.97 -11.08 -8.81
CA ASP A 212 -12.05 -10.53 -9.64
C ASP A 212 -12.72 -9.37 -8.88
N LEU A 213 -12.36 -8.16 -9.27
CA LEU A 213 -12.92 -6.92 -8.75
C LEU A 213 -13.76 -6.20 -9.83
N GLU A 214 -14.44 -6.98 -10.69
CA GLU A 214 -15.27 -6.48 -11.80
C GLU A 214 -14.47 -5.61 -12.80
N GLY A 215 -13.18 -5.95 -13.00
CA GLY A 215 -12.30 -5.20 -13.91
C GLY A 215 -11.65 -3.97 -13.27
N ASN A 216 -11.79 -3.78 -11.96
CA ASN A 216 -11.07 -2.76 -11.20
C ASN A 216 -9.69 -3.25 -10.75
N GLY A 217 -8.79 -2.30 -10.50
CA GLY A 217 -7.52 -2.53 -9.81
C GLY A 217 -7.65 -2.36 -8.29
N ILE A 218 -6.61 -2.75 -7.56
CA ILE A 218 -6.53 -2.54 -6.11
C ILE A 218 -6.16 -1.09 -5.84
N ARG A 219 -6.87 -0.45 -4.90
CA ARG A 219 -6.65 0.93 -4.43
C ARG A 219 -6.31 0.99 -2.94
N GLY A 220 -6.34 -0.12 -2.26
CA GLY A 220 -5.96 -0.29 -0.86
C GLY A 220 -6.29 -1.70 -0.40
N MET A 221 -5.56 -2.18 0.61
CA MET A 221 -5.78 -3.49 1.21
C MET A 221 -5.36 -3.43 2.68
N ALA A 222 -6.20 -3.99 3.56
CA ALA A 222 -5.91 -4.09 4.98
C ALA A 222 -6.36 -5.43 5.54
N TYR A 223 -5.52 -6.07 6.34
CA TYR A 223 -5.89 -7.27 7.09
C TYR A 223 -6.78 -6.92 8.28
N ILE A 224 -7.89 -7.62 8.42
CA ILE A 224 -8.83 -7.44 9.52
C ILE A 224 -8.84 -8.71 10.38
N PRO A 225 -8.18 -8.70 11.55
CA PRO A 225 -8.03 -9.90 12.38
C PRO A 225 -9.37 -10.54 12.78
N SER A 226 -10.39 -9.75 13.09
CA SER A 226 -11.72 -10.25 13.47
C SER A 226 -12.48 -10.94 12.34
N LEU A 227 -12.09 -10.70 11.08
CA LEU A 227 -12.65 -11.34 9.89
C LEU A 227 -11.76 -12.46 9.35
N GLU A 228 -10.56 -12.61 9.89
CA GLU A 228 -9.51 -13.52 9.40
C GLU A 228 -9.28 -13.38 7.88
N GLY A 229 -9.24 -12.13 7.40
CA GLY A 229 -9.10 -11.83 5.98
C GLY A 229 -8.86 -10.35 5.71
N TYR A 230 -8.86 -10.00 4.44
CA TYR A 230 -8.52 -8.67 3.96
C TYR A 230 -9.75 -7.93 3.46
N LEU A 231 -9.87 -6.67 3.83
CA LEU A 231 -10.68 -5.73 3.09
C LEU A 231 -9.84 -5.13 1.96
N VAL A 232 -10.39 -5.17 0.75
CA VAL A 232 -9.73 -4.68 -0.46
C VAL A 232 -10.61 -3.61 -1.09
N ILE A 233 -10.03 -2.45 -1.35
CA ILE A 233 -10.69 -1.38 -2.10
C ILE A 233 -10.40 -1.60 -3.58
N GLY A 234 -11.45 -1.81 -4.36
CA GLY A 234 -11.40 -1.85 -5.83
C GLY A 234 -11.72 -0.48 -6.42
N GLY A 235 -11.01 -0.08 -7.46
CA GLY A 235 -11.27 1.18 -8.16
C GLY A 235 -10.72 1.18 -9.59
N PRO A 236 -11.09 2.18 -10.41
CA PRO A 236 -10.77 2.20 -11.83
C PRO A 236 -9.28 2.25 -12.08
N VAL A 237 -8.83 1.50 -13.10
CA VAL A 237 -7.44 1.50 -13.57
C VAL A 237 -7.10 2.81 -14.28
N ALA A 238 -8.03 3.32 -15.09
CA ALA A 238 -7.88 4.58 -15.81
C ALA A 238 -8.54 5.76 -15.05
N ARG A 239 -8.31 7.00 -15.52
CA ARG A 239 -9.01 8.19 -15.00
C ARG A 239 -10.43 8.24 -15.60
N GLU A 240 -11.35 7.51 -15.00
CA GLU A 240 -12.78 7.60 -15.29
C GLU A 240 -13.53 8.10 -14.05
N GLN A 241 -14.87 8.15 -14.11
CA GLN A 241 -15.66 8.47 -12.92
C GLN A 241 -15.34 7.46 -11.82
N VAL A 242 -14.83 7.97 -10.70
CA VAL A 242 -14.30 7.15 -9.62
C VAL A 242 -15.45 6.57 -8.82
N GLN A 243 -15.74 5.29 -9.02
CA GLN A 243 -16.51 4.49 -8.08
C GLN A 243 -15.57 3.51 -7.40
N PHE A 244 -15.45 3.63 -6.09
CA PHE A 244 -14.77 2.64 -5.28
C PHE A 244 -15.75 1.58 -4.83
N THR A 245 -15.25 0.33 -4.73
CA THR A 245 -16.00 -0.82 -4.23
C THR A 245 -15.20 -1.48 -3.12
N LEU A 246 -15.88 -2.00 -2.11
CA LEU A 246 -15.24 -2.71 -1.01
C LEU A 246 -15.47 -4.21 -1.18
N TRP A 247 -14.38 -4.98 -1.02
CA TRP A 247 -14.34 -6.42 -1.19
C TRP A 247 -13.72 -7.09 0.03
N PHE A 248 -14.15 -8.30 0.32
CA PHE A 248 -13.51 -9.18 1.28
C PHE A 248 -12.79 -10.31 0.56
N TRP A 249 -11.55 -10.58 0.96
CA TRP A 249 -10.73 -11.67 0.45
C TRP A 249 -9.99 -12.35 1.60
N ARG A 250 -9.95 -13.71 1.61
CA ARG A 250 -9.26 -14.48 2.66
C ARG A 250 -7.74 -14.42 2.61
N GLY A 251 -7.15 -13.87 1.56
CA GLY A 251 -5.70 -13.83 1.39
C GLY A 251 -5.10 -15.09 0.79
N VAL A 252 -5.90 -16.05 0.35
CA VAL A 252 -5.44 -17.29 -0.27
C VAL A 252 -5.50 -17.14 -1.79
N PRO A 253 -4.38 -17.36 -2.52
CA PRO A 253 -4.39 -17.38 -3.98
C PRO A 253 -5.42 -18.36 -4.52
N GLY A 254 -6.27 -17.91 -5.43
CA GLY A 254 -7.36 -18.71 -6.00
C GLY A 254 -8.71 -18.59 -5.31
N ASP A 255 -8.75 -18.12 -4.04
CA ASP A 255 -10.03 -17.83 -3.38
C ASP A 255 -10.70 -16.59 -4.01
N PRO A 256 -12.03 -16.62 -4.19
CA PRO A 256 -12.74 -15.48 -4.75
C PRO A 256 -12.82 -14.32 -3.76
N ALA A 257 -12.63 -13.11 -4.26
CA ALA A 257 -13.03 -11.91 -3.52
C ALA A 257 -14.56 -11.80 -3.53
N ARG A 258 -15.15 -11.34 -2.42
CA ARG A 258 -16.61 -11.12 -2.28
C ARG A 258 -16.87 -9.65 -2.08
N ARG A 259 -17.76 -9.10 -2.89
CA ARG A 259 -18.15 -7.69 -2.77
C ARG A 259 -18.92 -7.47 -1.47
N VAL A 260 -18.54 -6.42 -0.75
CA VAL A 260 -19.17 -6.02 0.53
C VAL A 260 -20.10 -4.83 0.28
N VAL A 261 -19.63 -3.85 -0.47
CA VAL A 261 -20.35 -2.62 -0.85
C VAL A 261 -20.04 -2.24 -2.29
#